data_2936bae1d9873f14838bdd9fc0ea6c8d
#
_entry.id   2936bae1d9873f14838bdd9fc0ea6c8d
#
_cell.length_a   1.000
_cell.length_b   1.000
_cell.length_c   1.000
_cell.angle_alpha   90.00
_cell.angle_beta   90.00
_cell.angle_gamma   90.00
#
_symmetry.space_group_name_H-M   'P 1'
#
loop_
_entity.id
_entity.type
_entity.pdbx_description
1 polymer ?
#
loop_
_entity_poly.entity_id
_entity_poly.type
_entity_poly.pdbx_seq_one_letter_code
_entity_poly.pdbx_strand_id
1 'polypeptide(L)'
;MDETVRRMRLDWEIIHAVTSSSGTRYLHENADVYLPREPREIAKDGNDPWQARVNLSVLAPFVKRLISNAAGMVLRRSIQLEGGDPWWEEEFRKDVDGDGTSLDQFAKKRLEVALSYGMSSLIVDAKERKPQNAGDEIDPLRPYFVPVDPWQYLGSRRENDEPGAKLTMFRYQEEIKKPNGDFGEEYVLAARVIIPSAFQLYESDKPEAVSQGPLALDYVPLVNIYAEKEGYLCASPPLADVAYLNIAHYRRLADLLHSLHIAAIGLLVLEDYDGTEGVTGLNYAIRMNPNTKAYWVECDAGSFVAQAELLDRLENEISHLGITKLLGQKFVAESADAKRIDQQQANCVLATAARQLQDAMNEAFRMAGEYRGVEPPKAIISQDFDFYRLLGQDVSVLSDLEEKGQITTELLHKIMFHGEWIPEDVDLKELLANVKKLKEEAKKEMMDQARAAAQVRPAAGSAPAKSASGGNPRRLSVGL
;
A
#
# COMPACT_ATOMS: atom_id res chain seq x y z
N MET A 1 -9.06 1.86 -28.16
CA MET A 1 -9.37 2.20 -26.75
C MET A 1 -10.83 2.58 -26.67
N ASP A 2 -11.56 2.02 -25.71
CA ASP A 2 -12.99 2.32 -25.52
C ASP A 2 -13.18 3.70 -24.88
N GLU A 3 -14.36 4.32 -25.07
CA GLU A 3 -14.67 5.65 -24.55
C GLU A 3 -14.64 5.71 -23.01
N THR A 4 -15.10 4.66 -22.32
CA THR A 4 -15.04 4.56 -20.87
C THR A 4 -13.60 4.61 -20.37
N VAL A 5 -12.70 3.84 -21.00
CA VAL A 5 -11.27 3.86 -20.64
C VAL A 5 -10.65 5.21 -20.96
N ARG A 6 -11.04 5.86 -22.06
CA ARG A 6 -10.54 7.19 -22.41
C ARG A 6 -10.91 8.25 -21.37
N ARG A 7 -12.13 8.22 -20.84
CA ARG A 7 -12.57 9.12 -19.76
C ARG A 7 -11.78 8.89 -18.48
N MET A 8 -11.67 7.64 -18.04
CA MET A 8 -10.88 7.30 -16.84
C MET A 8 -9.41 7.71 -17.00
N ARG A 9 -8.84 7.59 -18.20
CA ARG A 9 -7.44 7.91 -18.46
C ARG A 9 -7.10 9.38 -18.17
N LEU A 10 -8.04 10.29 -18.38
CA LEU A 10 -7.87 11.72 -18.05
C LEU A 10 -7.64 11.91 -16.54
N ASP A 11 -8.38 11.18 -15.71
CA ASP A 11 -8.21 11.23 -14.24
C ASP A 11 -6.97 10.45 -13.79
N TRP A 12 -6.59 9.43 -14.54
CA TRP A 12 -5.38 8.64 -14.21
C TRP A 12 -4.07 9.34 -14.55
N GLU A 13 -4.05 10.25 -15.52
CA GLU A 13 -2.84 10.97 -15.94
C GLU A 13 -2.18 11.69 -14.78
N ILE A 14 -2.96 12.41 -13.97
CA ILE A 14 -2.44 13.14 -12.82
C ILE A 14 -1.86 12.21 -11.76
N ILE A 15 -2.54 11.09 -11.49
CA ILE A 15 -2.07 10.08 -10.54
C ILE A 15 -0.82 9.40 -11.07
N HIS A 16 -0.79 9.04 -12.35
CA HIS A 16 0.38 8.44 -12.99
C HIS A 16 1.61 9.33 -12.86
N ALA A 17 1.46 10.63 -13.07
CA ALA A 17 2.54 11.61 -12.96
C ALA A 17 3.19 11.63 -11.58
N VAL A 18 2.42 11.45 -10.48
CA VAL A 18 2.94 11.56 -9.11
C VAL A 18 3.25 10.21 -8.45
N THR A 19 2.76 9.08 -9.00
CA THR A 19 2.95 7.74 -8.42
C THR A 19 3.91 6.85 -9.18
N SER A 20 4.21 7.16 -10.45
CA SER A 20 5.14 6.36 -11.27
C SER A 20 6.51 6.22 -10.60
N SER A 21 7.21 5.14 -10.91
CA SER A 21 8.55 4.87 -10.35
C SER A 21 9.58 5.93 -10.77
N SER A 22 9.40 6.54 -11.92
CA SER A 22 10.24 7.60 -12.50
C SER A 22 9.53 8.96 -12.48
N GLY A 23 8.77 9.29 -11.42
CA GLY A 23 7.92 10.48 -11.35
C GLY A 23 8.60 11.77 -11.79
N THR A 24 9.77 12.13 -11.25
CA THR A 24 10.52 13.31 -11.68
C THR A 24 10.86 13.26 -13.17
N ARG A 25 11.35 12.13 -13.66
CA ARG A 25 11.68 11.95 -15.08
C ARG A 25 10.44 12.08 -15.96
N TYR A 26 9.34 11.44 -15.57
CA TYR A 26 8.07 11.55 -16.30
C TYR A 26 7.60 13.00 -16.40
N LEU A 27 7.70 13.78 -15.31
CA LEU A 27 7.35 15.20 -15.29
C LEU A 27 8.27 16.04 -16.17
N HIS A 28 9.56 15.71 -16.23
CA HIS A 28 10.51 16.38 -17.12
C HIS A 28 10.22 16.08 -18.61
N GLU A 29 9.92 14.84 -18.95
CA GLU A 29 9.55 14.44 -20.31
C GLU A 29 8.21 15.07 -20.76
N ASN A 30 7.34 15.43 -19.82
CA ASN A 30 6.05 16.08 -20.04
C ASN A 30 6.01 17.50 -19.44
N ALA A 31 7.14 18.21 -19.45
CA ALA A 31 7.28 19.49 -18.75
C ALA A 31 6.34 20.59 -19.31
N ASP A 32 6.00 20.55 -20.59
CA ASP A 32 5.05 21.49 -21.20
C ASP A 32 3.67 21.46 -20.50
N VAL A 33 3.27 20.31 -19.97
CA VAL A 33 1.99 20.13 -19.24
C VAL A 33 2.15 20.44 -17.75
N TYR A 34 3.18 19.89 -17.12
CA TYR A 34 3.32 19.93 -15.66
C TYR A 34 4.09 21.13 -15.12
N LEU A 35 4.99 21.70 -15.91
CA LEU A 35 5.76 22.90 -15.57
C LEU A 35 5.80 23.85 -16.78
N PRO A 36 4.65 24.40 -17.22
CA PRO A 36 4.57 25.19 -18.43
C PRO A 36 5.53 26.37 -18.41
N ARG A 37 5.99 26.76 -19.61
CA ARG A 37 6.85 27.91 -19.81
C ARG A 37 6.13 29.20 -19.42
N GLU A 38 6.78 30.03 -18.63
CA GLU A 38 6.27 31.36 -18.31
C GLU A 38 6.60 32.37 -19.42
N PRO A 39 5.77 33.43 -19.60
CA PRO A 39 6.02 34.44 -20.62
C PRO A 39 7.39 35.13 -20.52
N ARG A 40 8.01 35.13 -19.33
CA ARG A 40 9.32 35.72 -19.09
C ARG A 40 10.50 34.80 -19.46
N GLU A 41 10.26 33.53 -19.62
CA GLU A 41 11.29 32.51 -19.93
C GLU A 41 11.54 32.47 -21.44
N ILE A 42 12.16 33.53 -21.96
CA ILE A 42 12.50 33.63 -23.38
C ILE A 42 13.89 33.07 -23.58
N ALA A 43 14.00 32.02 -24.41
CA ALA A 43 15.28 31.46 -24.78
C ALA A 43 16.07 32.49 -25.63
N LYS A 44 17.32 32.74 -25.28
CA LYS A 44 18.20 33.68 -25.94
C LYS A 44 19.64 33.18 -25.95
N ASP A 45 20.28 33.27 -27.10
CA ASP A 45 21.72 32.94 -27.27
C ASP A 45 22.13 31.56 -26.72
N GLY A 46 21.27 30.55 -26.90
CA GLY A 46 21.51 29.19 -26.43
C GLY A 46 21.20 28.95 -24.94
N ASN A 47 20.77 29.99 -24.22
CA ASN A 47 20.32 29.88 -22.83
C ASN A 47 18.80 29.82 -22.77
N ASP A 48 18.25 28.77 -22.19
CA ASP A 48 16.81 28.60 -21.97
C ASP A 48 16.50 28.53 -20.46
N PRO A 49 16.00 29.64 -19.88
CA PRO A 49 15.66 29.68 -18.45
C PRO A 49 14.61 28.62 -18.04
N TRP A 50 13.66 28.34 -18.92
CA TRP A 50 12.67 27.28 -18.66
C TRP A 50 13.34 25.90 -18.56
N GLN A 51 14.22 25.55 -19.48
CA GLN A 51 14.95 24.26 -19.41
C GLN A 51 15.80 24.17 -18.14
N ALA A 52 16.42 25.30 -17.72
CA ALA A 52 17.15 25.35 -16.45
C ALA A 52 16.22 25.10 -15.25
N ARG A 53 15.01 25.68 -15.24
CA ARG A 53 13.99 25.44 -14.20
C ARG A 53 13.51 23.99 -14.21
N VAL A 54 13.26 23.41 -15.38
CA VAL A 54 12.89 21.98 -15.51
C VAL A 54 13.99 21.09 -14.94
N ASN A 55 15.24 21.32 -15.29
CA ASN A 55 16.38 20.50 -14.84
C ASN A 55 16.61 20.56 -13.32
N LEU A 56 16.25 21.68 -12.68
CA LEU A 56 16.36 21.85 -11.22
C LEU A 56 15.15 21.28 -10.47
N SER A 57 14.05 21.04 -11.16
CA SER A 57 12.81 20.62 -10.52
C SER A 57 12.86 19.17 -10.04
N VAL A 58 12.28 18.90 -8.87
CA VAL A 58 12.23 17.58 -8.25
C VAL A 58 10.83 17.31 -7.70
N LEU A 59 10.28 16.15 -7.98
CA LEU A 59 9.01 15.71 -7.40
C LEU A 59 9.23 15.12 -6.00
N ALA A 60 8.60 15.72 -4.98
CA ALA A 60 8.47 15.09 -3.67
C ALA A 60 7.33 14.03 -3.74
N PRO A 61 7.60 12.74 -3.48
CA PRO A 61 6.65 11.65 -3.75
C PRO A 61 5.62 11.47 -2.62
N PHE A 62 4.88 12.52 -2.26
CA PHE A 62 3.92 12.48 -1.15
C PHE A 62 2.80 11.46 -1.38
N VAL A 63 2.12 11.52 -2.53
CA VAL A 63 1.01 10.62 -2.86
C VAL A 63 1.47 9.17 -2.90
N LYS A 64 2.62 8.88 -3.52
CA LYS A 64 3.19 7.55 -3.56
C LYS A 64 3.47 6.98 -2.17
N ARG A 65 4.00 7.81 -1.25
CA ARG A 65 4.26 7.41 0.15
C ARG A 65 2.96 7.13 0.90
N LEU A 66 1.93 7.97 0.72
CA LEU A 66 0.62 7.76 1.32
C LEU A 66 0.02 6.41 0.89
N ILE A 67 0.04 6.11 -0.41
CA ILE A 67 -0.48 4.86 -0.96
C ILE A 67 0.30 3.66 -0.44
N SER A 68 1.63 3.71 -0.47
CA SER A 68 2.47 2.60 -0.01
C SER A 68 2.31 2.35 1.49
N ASN A 69 2.19 3.40 2.29
CA ASN A 69 1.90 3.28 3.72
C ASN A 69 0.52 2.66 3.96
N ALA A 70 -0.51 3.12 3.25
CA ALA A 70 -1.86 2.57 3.36
C ALA A 70 -1.92 1.08 2.98
N ALA A 71 -1.29 0.69 1.87
CA ALA A 71 -1.19 -0.72 1.49
C ALA A 71 -0.39 -1.54 2.51
N GLY A 72 0.69 -0.96 3.07
CA GLY A 72 1.47 -1.58 4.14
C GLY A 72 0.68 -1.77 5.43
N MET A 73 -0.27 -0.89 5.74
CA MET A 73 -1.16 -1.05 6.90
C MET A 73 -2.14 -2.22 6.71
N VAL A 74 -2.72 -2.36 5.51
CA VAL A 74 -3.65 -3.46 5.19
C VAL A 74 -2.94 -4.81 5.24
N LEU A 75 -1.74 -4.89 4.65
CA LEU A 75 -0.95 -6.12 4.54
C LEU A 75 0.20 -6.16 5.56
N ARG A 76 0.00 -5.55 6.72
CA ARG A 76 0.93 -5.65 7.84
C ARG A 76 1.10 -7.09 8.32
N ARG A 77 -0.01 -7.83 8.34
CA ARG A 77 -0.03 -9.27 8.57
C ARG A 77 -0.10 -10.00 7.24
N SER A 78 0.63 -11.09 7.14
CA SER A 78 0.58 -11.97 5.98
C SER A 78 -0.84 -12.49 5.74
N ILE A 79 -1.21 -12.66 4.48
CA ILE A 79 -2.49 -13.24 4.08
C ILE A 79 -2.56 -14.67 4.61
N GLN A 80 -3.58 -15.00 5.38
CA GLN A 80 -3.79 -16.34 5.86
C GLN A 80 -4.61 -17.13 4.83
N LEU A 81 -4.17 -18.37 4.55
CA LEU A 81 -4.90 -19.30 3.68
C LEU A 81 -5.56 -20.37 4.55
N GLU A 82 -6.88 -20.43 4.53
CA GLU A 82 -7.65 -21.45 5.27
C GLU A 82 -8.20 -22.50 4.31
N GLY A 83 -7.96 -23.77 4.63
CA GLY A 83 -8.43 -24.89 3.80
C GLY A 83 -7.67 -25.02 2.49
N GLY A 84 -8.24 -25.80 1.56
CA GLY A 84 -7.62 -26.08 0.26
C GLY A 84 -6.51 -27.13 0.32
N ASP A 85 -5.92 -27.38 -0.84
CA ASP A 85 -4.80 -28.31 -0.98
C ASP A 85 -3.51 -27.73 -0.38
N PRO A 86 -2.64 -28.51 0.29
CA PRO A 86 -1.36 -28.03 0.84
C PRO A 86 -0.44 -27.34 -0.19
N TRP A 87 -0.56 -27.68 -1.45
CA TRP A 87 0.21 -27.07 -2.55
C TRP A 87 0.09 -25.54 -2.59
N TRP A 88 -1.06 -25.00 -2.20
CA TRP A 88 -1.28 -23.55 -2.18
C TRP A 88 -0.34 -22.81 -1.21
N GLU A 89 -0.10 -23.40 -0.03
CA GLU A 89 0.79 -22.81 0.98
C GLU A 89 2.27 -23.14 0.70
N GLU A 90 2.55 -24.35 0.23
CA GLU A 90 3.92 -24.84 0.05
C GLU A 90 4.61 -24.28 -1.20
N GLU A 91 3.87 -24.16 -2.32
CA GLU A 91 4.42 -23.78 -3.63
C GLU A 91 3.83 -22.48 -4.17
N PHE A 92 2.49 -22.39 -4.29
CA PHE A 92 1.85 -21.27 -4.97
C PHE A 92 2.07 -19.94 -4.26
N ARG A 93 1.97 -19.93 -2.92
CA ARG A 93 2.19 -18.73 -2.11
C ARG A 93 3.55 -18.08 -2.34
N LYS A 94 4.58 -18.89 -2.65
CA LYS A 94 5.95 -18.41 -2.84
C LYS A 94 6.18 -17.77 -4.20
N ASP A 95 5.37 -18.16 -5.19
CA ASP A 95 5.50 -17.73 -6.57
C ASP A 95 4.14 -17.76 -7.27
N VAL A 96 3.41 -16.64 -7.22
CA VAL A 96 2.05 -16.54 -7.77
C VAL A 96 2.01 -16.11 -9.24
N ASP A 97 3.08 -15.52 -9.76
CA ASP A 97 3.18 -15.00 -11.14
C ASP A 97 4.09 -15.83 -12.05
N GLY A 98 4.85 -16.77 -11.49
CA GLY A 98 5.83 -17.57 -12.23
C GLY A 98 7.19 -16.89 -12.39
N ASP A 99 7.39 -15.71 -11.77
CA ASP A 99 8.64 -14.92 -11.76
C ASP A 99 9.25 -14.81 -10.34
N GLY A 100 8.69 -15.55 -9.37
CA GLY A 100 9.17 -15.63 -7.99
C GLY A 100 8.55 -14.61 -7.04
N THR A 101 7.45 -13.95 -7.42
CA THR A 101 6.74 -13.00 -6.55
C THR A 101 5.85 -13.74 -5.56
N SER A 102 6.02 -13.48 -4.26
CA SER A 102 5.15 -14.05 -3.23
C SER A 102 3.74 -13.45 -3.25
N LEU A 103 2.77 -14.21 -2.71
CA LEU A 103 1.37 -13.78 -2.61
C LEU A 103 1.23 -12.42 -1.92
N ASP A 104 1.93 -12.22 -0.80
CA ASP A 104 1.85 -10.98 -0.02
C ASP A 104 2.42 -9.77 -0.80
N GLN A 105 3.53 -9.97 -1.51
CA GLN A 105 4.13 -8.94 -2.38
C GLN A 105 3.22 -8.59 -3.55
N PHE A 106 2.66 -9.61 -4.20
CA PHE A 106 1.72 -9.44 -5.30
C PHE A 106 0.47 -8.70 -4.87
N ALA A 107 -0.18 -9.13 -3.79
CA ALA A 107 -1.37 -8.51 -3.24
C ALA A 107 -1.12 -7.04 -2.83
N LYS A 108 0.03 -6.76 -2.19
CA LYS A 108 0.44 -5.39 -1.83
C LYS A 108 0.52 -4.51 -3.08
N LYS A 109 1.18 -4.99 -4.12
CA LYS A 109 1.33 -4.24 -5.37
C LYS A 109 -0.02 -4.00 -6.04
N ARG A 110 -0.91 -4.99 -6.07
CA ARG A 110 -2.27 -4.84 -6.61
C ARG A 110 -3.10 -3.83 -5.81
N LEU A 111 -2.96 -3.83 -4.48
CA LEU A 111 -3.62 -2.85 -3.63
C LEU A 111 -3.07 -1.43 -3.85
N GLU A 112 -1.75 -1.26 -3.97
CA GLU A 112 -1.14 0.04 -4.30
C GLU A 112 -1.69 0.60 -5.62
N VAL A 113 -1.82 -0.25 -6.65
CA VAL A 113 -2.40 0.14 -7.94
C VAL A 113 -3.89 0.48 -7.80
N ALA A 114 -4.66 -0.31 -7.04
CA ALA A 114 -6.07 -0.03 -6.80
C ALA A 114 -6.27 1.31 -6.06
N LEU A 115 -5.46 1.60 -5.03
CA LEU A 115 -5.49 2.87 -4.31
C LEU A 115 -5.03 4.06 -5.18
N SER A 116 -4.16 3.81 -6.17
CA SER A 116 -3.72 4.84 -7.11
C SER A 116 -4.81 5.20 -8.11
N TYR A 117 -5.34 4.22 -8.82
CA TYR A 117 -6.21 4.42 -9.98
C TYR A 117 -7.70 4.16 -9.70
N GLY A 118 -8.05 3.80 -8.45
CA GLY A 118 -9.40 3.39 -8.06
C GLY A 118 -9.69 1.90 -8.30
N MET A 119 -8.90 1.25 -9.16
CA MET A 119 -9.03 -0.19 -9.46
C MET A 119 -7.69 -0.79 -9.88
N SER A 120 -7.58 -2.10 -9.77
CA SER A 120 -6.51 -2.93 -10.30
C SER A 120 -7.10 -4.23 -10.81
N SER A 121 -6.48 -4.87 -11.78
CA SER A 121 -6.93 -6.17 -12.28
C SER A 121 -5.82 -7.19 -12.31
N LEU A 122 -6.23 -8.43 -12.31
CA LEU A 122 -5.39 -9.57 -12.62
C LEU A 122 -6.13 -10.56 -13.51
N ILE A 123 -5.38 -11.27 -14.32
CA ILE A 123 -5.88 -12.37 -15.14
C ILE A 123 -5.28 -13.65 -14.57
N VAL A 124 -6.12 -14.65 -14.41
CA VAL A 124 -5.68 -16.00 -14.02
C VAL A 124 -5.44 -16.79 -15.30
N ASP A 125 -4.21 -17.24 -15.49
CA ASP A 125 -3.81 -18.06 -16.64
C ASP A 125 -3.06 -19.29 -16.16
N ALA A 126 -2.82 -20.27 -17.02
CA ALA A 126 -2.10 -21.48 -16.67
C ALA A 126 -1.16 -21.92 -17.78
N LYS A 127 0.05 -22.34 -17.40
CA LYS A 127 1.04 -22.92 -18.32
C LYS A 127 1.00 -24.45 -18.23
N GLU A 128 1.01 -25.09 -19.39
CA GLU A 128 1.34 -26.51 -19.48
C GLU A 128 2.82 -26.72 -19.14
N ARG A 129 3.08 -27.53 -18.14
CA ARG A 129 4.44 -27.99 -17.87
C ARG A 129 4.73 -29.15 -18.85
N LYS A 130 5.52 -28.89 -19.87
CA LYS A 130 5.94 -29.93 -20.79
C LYS A 130 6.87 -30.90 -20.05
N PRO A 131 6.60 -32.20 -20.01
CA PRO A 131 7.50 -33.18 -19.41
C PRO A 131 8.86 -33.10 -20.09
N GLN A 132 9.92 -32.99 -19.31
CA GLN A 132 11.30 -32.93 -19.83
C GLN A 132 11.83 -34.31 -20.19
N ASN A 133 11.27 -35.36 -19.56
CA ASN A 133 11.65 -36.76 -19.77
C ASN A 133 10.39 -37.63 -19.98
N ALA A 134 10.57 -38.74 -20.70
CA ALA A 134 9.46 -39.68 -20.98
C ALA A 134 8.87 -40.42 -19.76
N GLY A 135 9.43 -40.24 -18.58
CA GLY A 135 8.95 -40.81 -17.30
C GLY A 135 8.37 -39.78 -16.35
N ASP A 136 8.35 -38.51 -16.74
CA ASP A 136 7.74 -37.47 -15.90
C ASP A 136 6.20 -37.64 -15.91
N GLU A 137 5.59 -37.68 -14.75
CA GLU A 137 4.13 -37.58 -14.64
C GLU A 137 3.67 -36.28 -15.29
N ILE A 138 2.53 -36.35 -15.99
CA ILE A 138 1.89 -35.13 -16.54
C ILE A 138 1.45 -34.30 -15.35
N ASP A 139 2.28 -33.27 -15.04
CA ASP A 139 1.99 -32.35 -13.96
C ASP A 139 0.71 -31.57 -14.32
N PRO A 140 -0.24 -31.42 -13.42
CA PRO A 140 -1.43 -30.62 -13.67
C PRO A 140 -1.04 -29.18 -14.06
N LEU A 141 -1.90 -28.50 -14.80
CA LEU A 141 -1.69 -27.12 -15.20
C LEU A 141 -1.29 -26.26 -13.99
N ARG A 142 -0.19 -25.55 -14.10
CA ARG A 142 0.21 -24.60 -13.05
C ARG A 142 -0.42 -23.23 -13.32
N PRO A 143 -1.41 -22.82 -12.51
CA PRO A 143 -1.97 -21.50 -12.61
C PRO A 143 -0.97 -20.44 -12.17
N TYR A 144 -1.10 -19.24 -12.73
CA TYR A 144 -0.35 -18.05 -12.34
C TYR A 144 -1.20 -16.78 -12.53
N PHE A 145 -0.85 -15.72 -11.81
CA PHE A 145 -1.55 -14.46 -11.87
C PHE A 145 -0.80 -13.46 -12.74
N VAL A 146 -1.46 -12.94 -13.76
CA VAL A 146 -0.93 -11.89 -14.63
C VAL A 146 -1.48 -10.54 -14.15
N PRO A 147 -0.63 -9.64 -13.65
CA PRO A 147 -1.08 -8.32 -13.24
C PRO A 147 -1.44 -7.48 -14.45
N VAL A 148 -2.58 -6.79 -14.41
CA VAL A 148 -2.98 -5.84 -15.45
C VAL A 148 -3.29 -4.49 -14.79
N ASP A 149 -2.45 -3.52 -15.06
CA ASP A 149 -2.61 -2.17 -14.52
C ASP A 149 -3.64 -1.39 -15.35
N PRO A 150 -4.44 -0.50 -14.73
CA PRO A 150 -5.43 0.30 -15.43
C PRO A 150 -4.86 1.08 -16.61
N TRP A 151 -3.63 1.53 -16.52
CA TRP A 151 -2.92 2.21 -17.59
C TRP A 151 -2.77 1.37 -18.88
N GLN A 152 -2.80 0.05 -18.74
CA GLN A 152 -2.72 -0.90 -19.84
C GLN A 152 -4.09 -1.17 -20.51
N TYR A 153 -5.20 -0.75 -19.91
CA TYR A 153 -6.52 -1.06 -20.41
C TYR A 153 -6.77 -0.44 -21.79
N LEU A 154 -7.33 -1.25 -22.68
CA LEU A 154 -7.79 -0.82 -23.99
C LEU A 154 -9.31 -0.87 -24.13
N GLY A 155 -9.96 -1.73 -23.37
CA GLY A 155 -11.41 -1.83 -23.35
C GLY A 155 -11.95 -3.22 -23.04
N SER A 156 -13.25 -3.30 -22.91
CA SER A 156 -13.98 -4.53 -22.59
C SER A 156 -15.30 -4.58 -23.34
N ARG A 157 -15.86 -5.79 -23.48
CA ARG A 157 -17.20 -5.99 -24.05
C ARG A 157 -17.95 -7.00 -23.20
N ARG A 158 -19.19 -6.69 -22.88
CA ARG A 158 -20.14 -7.60 -22.28
C ARG A 158 -21.13 -8.13 -23.30
N GLU A 159 -21.85 -9.17 -22.95
CA GLU A 159 -22.90 -9.76 -23.78
C GLU A 159 -24.00 -8.76 -24.08
N ASN A 160 -24.40 -7.99 -23.08
CA ASN A 160 -25.35 -6.87 -23.16
C ASN A 160 -25.06 -5.85 -22.04
N ASP A 161 -25.83 -4.78 -21.95
CA ASP A 161 -25.69 -3.73 -20.95
C ASP A 161 -26.48 -3.99 -19.66
N GLU A 162 -27.09 -5.19 -19.52
CA GLU A 162 -27.86 -5.53 -18.33
C GLU A 162 -26.97 -5.84 -17.13
N PRO A 163 -27.47 -5.61 -15.89
CA PRO A 163 -26.77 -6.02 -14.68
C PRO A 163 -26.53 -7.55 -14.68
N GLY A 164 -25.29 -7.96 -14.42
CA GLY A 164 -24.94 -9.38 -14.40
C GLY A 164 -24.56 -9.97 -15.76
N ALA A 165 -24.60 -9.18 -16.86
CA ALA A 165 -24.14 -9.63 -18.17
C ALA A 165 -22.67 -10.10 -18.13
N LYS A 166 -22.41 -11.24 -18.76
CA LYS A 166 -21.07 -11.86 -18.79
C LYS A 166 -20.09 -11.02 -19.61
N LEU A 167 -18.83 -11.01 -19.17
CA LEU A 167 -17.72 -10.44 -19.92
C LEU A 167 -17.40 -11.37 -21.10
N THR A 168 -17.50 -10.85 -22.31
CA THR A 168 -17.22 -11.60 -23.56
C THR A 168 -15.87 -11.26 -24.16
N MET A 169 -15.27 -10.13 -23.77
CA MET A 169 -13.96 -9.73 -24.26
C MET A 169 -13.31 -8.74 -23.28
N PHE A 170 -12.03 -8.91 -23.05
CA PHE A 170 -11.17 -7.95 -22.37
C PHE A 170 -9.91 -7.69 -23.18
N ARG A 171 -9.48 -6.43 -23.28
CA ARG A 171 -8.31 -6.01 -24.07
C ARG A 171 -7.40 -5.15 -23.23
N TYR A 172 -6.12 -5.49 -23.26
CA TYR A 172 -5.09 -4.68 -22.62
C TYR A 172 -3.80 -4.65 -23.44
N GLN A 173 -2.97 -3.65 -23.17
CA GLN A 173 -1.68 -3.46 -23.81
C GLN A 173 -0.59 -4.14 -22.98
N GLU A 174 0.32 -4.83 -23.64
CA GLU A 174 1.51 -5.42 -23.03
C GLU A 174 2.74 -5.15 -23.88
N GLU A 175 3.92 -5.22 -23.26
CA GLU A 175 5.19 -5.16 -23.96
C GLU A 175 5.74 -6.57 -24.15
N ILE A 176 6.08 -6.91 -25.40
CA ILE A 176 6.63 -8.21 -25.74
C ILE A 176 8.10 -8.03 -26.06
N LYS A 177 8.94 -8.85 -25.44
CA LYS A 177 10.36 -8.94 -25.79
C LYS A 177 10.54 -9.76 -27.04
N LYS A 178 11.22 -9.21 -28.03
CA LYS A 178 11.67 -9.91 -29.23
C LYS A 178 13.19 -9.91 -29.30
N PRO A 179 13.80 -11.00 -29.74
CA PRO A 179 15.23 -10.99 -30.03
C PRO A 179 15.52 -10.04 -31.19
N ASN A 180 16.52 -9.17 -31.00
CA ASN A 180 17.03 -8.28 -32.05
C ASN A 180 18.52 -8.58 -32.26
N GLY A 181 18.81 -9.44 -33.25
CA GLY A 181 20.15 -9.99 -33.46
C GLY A 181 20.55 -11.02 -32.40
N ASP A 182 21.85 -11.31 -32.29
CA ASP A 182 22.37 -12.38 -31.43
C ASP A 182 22.38 -12.01 -29.94
N PHE A 183 22.39 -10.71 -29.60
CA PHE A 183 22.56 -10.23 -28.21
C PHE A 183 21.59 -9.09 -27.84
N GLY A 184 20.77 -8.61 -28.79
CA GLY A 184 19.83 -7.50 -28.57
C GLY A 184 18.43 -8.00 -28.25
N GLU A 185 17.69 -7.18 -27.46
CA GLU A 185 16.26 -7.34 -27.23
C GLU A 185 15.54 -6.07 -27.68
N GLU A 186 14.41 -6.23 -28.35
CA GLU A 186 13.51 -5.14 -28.71
C GLU A 186 12.17 -5.32 -28.01
N TYR A 187 11.63 -4.24 -27.45
CA TYR A 187 10.31 -4.24 -26.82
C TYR A 187 9.28 -3.74 -27.84
N VAL A 188 8.31 -4.59 -28.16
CA VAL A 188 7.24 -4.27 -29.09
C VAL A 188 5.92 -4.17 -28.32
N LEU A 189 5.20 -3.08 -28.51
CA LEU A 189 3.88 -2.91 -27.96
C LEU A 189 2.88 -3.84 -28.67
N ALA A 190 2.14 -4.60 -27.88
CA ALA A 190 1.11 -5.52 -28.36
C ALA A 190 -0.20 -5.32 -27.60
N ALA A 191 -1.30 -5.67 -28.22
CA ALA A 191 -2.60 -5.74 -27.61
C ALA A 191 -3.00 -7.20 -27.40
N ARG A 192 -3.20 -7.60 -26.17
CA ARG A 192 -3.76 -8.91 -25.84
C ARG A 192 -5.27 -8.80 -25.70
N VAL A 193 -5.96 -9.68 -26.41
CA VAL A 193 -7.42 -9.81 -26.41
C VAL A 193 -7.78 -11.14 -25.80
N ILE A 194 -8.51 -11.14 -24.71
CA ILE A 194 -8.99 -12.33 -24.02
C ILE A 194 -10.48 -12.45 -24.28
N ILE A 195 -10.87 -13.62 -24.75
CA ILE A 195 -12.26 -14.02 -24.99
C ILE A 195 -12.51 -15.36 -24.31
N PRO A 196 -13.76 -15.79 -24.09
CA PRO A 196 -14.03 -17.11 -23.55
C PRO A 196 -13.29 -18.21 -24.34
N SER A 197 -12.59 -19.08 -23.61
CA SER A 197 -11.83 -20.22 -24.15
C SER A 197 -10.65 -19.89 -25.08
N ALA A 198 -10.28 -18.60 -25.30
CA ALA A 198 -9.16 -18.26 -26.17
C ALA A 198 -8.54 -16.89 -25.87
N PHE A 199 -7.27 -16.74 -26.28
CA PHE A 199 -6.63 -15.44 -26.35
C PHE A 199 -6.05 -15.16 -27.73
N GLN A 200 -5.92 -13.90 -28.08
CA GLN A 200 -5.32 -13.40 -29.32
C GLN A 200 -4.35 -12.26 -28.99
N LEU A 201 -3.23 -12.21 -29.72
CA LEU A 201 -2.20 -11.22 -29.53
C LEU A 201 -1.98 -10.47 -30.85
N TYR A 202 -2.08 -9.14 -30.78
CA TYR A 202 -1.91 -8.25 -31.92
C TYR A 202 -0.75 -7.30 -31.67
N GLU A 203 0.16 -7.19 -32.63
CA GLU A 203 1.20 -6.15 -32.62
C GLU A 203 0.66 -4.85 -33.22
N SER A 204 1.21 -3.71 -32.77
CA SER A 204 0.73 -2.38 -33.20
C SER A 204 0.71 -2.20 -34.72
N ASP A 205 1.63 -2.84 -35.45
CA ASP A 205 1.83 -2.65 -36.87
C ASP A 205 1.20 -3.76 -37.75
N LYS A 206 0.55 -4.76 -37.12
CA LYS A 206 -0.02 -5.90 -37.81
C LYS A 206 -1.53 -6.02 -37.58
N PRO A 207 -2.36 -6.06 -38.64
CA PRO A 207 -3.79 -6.22 -38.49
C PRO A 207 -4.22 -7.65 -38.13
N GLU A 208 -3.33 -8.64 -38.29
CA GLU A 208 -3.60 -10.04 -37.97
C GLU A 208 -3.01 -10.43 -36.63
N ALA A 209 -3.64 -11.37 -35.92
CA ALA A 209 -3.13 -11.90 -34.69
C ALA A 209 -1.80 -12.61 -34.92
N VAL A 210 -0.76 -12.17 -34.20
CA VAL A 210 0.61 -12.75 -34.28
C VAL A 210 0.69 -14.07 -33.50
N SER A 211 -0.12 -14.17 -32.46
CA SER A 211 -0.23 -15.40 -31.64
C SER A 211 -1.67 -15.56 -31.19
N GLN A 212 -2.12 -16.79 -31.08
CA GLN A 212 -3.40 -17.14 -30.50
C GLN A 212 -3.30 -18.52 -29.84
N GLY A 213 -4.12 -18.75 -28.84
CA GLY A 213 -4.13 -20.02 -28.13
C GLY A 213 -5.43 -20.27 -27.38
N PRO A 214 -5.70 -21.51 -27.00
CA PRO A 214 -6.83 -21.84 -26.16
C PRO A 214 -6.60 -21.40 -24.71
N LEU A 215 -7.67 -21.04 -24.01
CA LEU A 215 -7.77 -20.93 -22.56
C LEU A 215 -8.64 -22.08 -22.07
N ALA A 216 -8.28 -22.70 -20.94
CA ALA A 216 -9.04 -23.83 -20.43
C ALA A 216 -10.41 -23.43 -19.83
N LEU A 217 -10.58 -22.14 -19.47
CA LEU A 217 -11.83 -21.63 -18.92
C LEU A 217 -12.76 -21.13 -20.05
N ASP A 218 -14.05 -21.40 -19.93
CA ASP A 218 -15.11 -21.01 -20.89
C ASP A 218 -15.62 -19.57 -20.67
N TYR A 219 -14.93 -18.79 -19.83
CA TYR A 219 -15.19 -17.38 -19.55
C TYR A 219 -13.87 -16.59 -19.50
N VAL A 220 -13.97 -15.26 -19.49
CA VAL A 220 -12.79 -14.37 -19.38
C VAL A 220 -12.30 -14.37 -17.93
N PRO A 221 -11.10 -14.91 -17.63
CA PRO A 221 -10.59 -15.08 -16.26
C PRO A 221 -10.00 -13.80 -15.68
N LEU A 222 -10.82 -12.73 -15.65
CA LEU A 222 -10.46 -11.41 -15.15
C LEU A 222 -11.03 -11.20 -13.76
N VAL A 223 -10.17 -10.85 -12.83
CA VAL A 223 -10.52 -10.47 -11.46
C VAL A 223 -10.17 -9.01 -11.22
N ASN A 224 -11.09 -8.26 -10.61
CA ASN A 224 -10.92 -6.83 -10.37
C ASN A 224 -10.92 -6.52 -8.88
N ILE A 225 -9.98 -5.69 -8.47
CA ILE A 225 -9.84 -5.14 -7.11
C ILE A 225 -10.23 -3.67 -7.20
N TYR A 226 -11.25 -3.24 -6.46
CA TYR A 226 -11.70 -1.85 -6.47
C TYR A 226 -11.37 -1.17 -5.14
N ALA A 227 -10.77 0.02 -5.20
CA ALA A 227 -10.71 0.93 -4.07
C ALA A 227 -11.93 1.87 -4.08
N GLU A 228 -12.31 2.38 -5.25
CA GLU A 228 -13.48 3.24 -5.42
C GLU A 228 -14.19 2.89 -6.75
N LYS A 229 -15.26 2.09 -6.65
CA LYS A 229 -15.99 1.58 -7.80
C LYS A 229 -17.10 2.53 -8.21
N GLU A 230 -17.08 2.99 -9.45
CA GLU A 230 -18.18 3.77 -10.07
C GLU A 230 -19.10 2.91 -10.93
N GLY A 231 -18.56 1.85 -11.51
CA GLY A 231 -19.33 0.98 -12.40
C GLY A 231 -18.60 -0.32 -12.72
N TYR A 232 -19.08 -0.99 -13.76
CA TYR A 232 -18.41 -2.19 -14.25
C TYR A 232 -17.14 -1.80 -15.01
N LEU A 233 -15.97 -2.24 -14.54
CA LEU A 233 -14.66 -1.85 -15.06
C LEU A 233 -14.49 -0.31 -15.14
N CYS A 234 -15.12 0.39 -14.18
CA CYS A 234 -15.05 1.83 -14.06
C CYS A 234 -14.81 2.22 -12.60
N ALA A 235 -13.80 3.06 -12.38
CA ALA A 235 -13.39 3.51 -11.06
C ALA A 235 -12.73 4.88 -11.16
N SER A 236 -12.82 5.67 -10.09
CA SER A 236 -12.13 6.94 -9.95
C SER A 236 -10.95 6.83 -8.98
N PRO A 237 -9.87 7.59 -9.21
CA PRO A 237 -8.74 7.64 -8.28
C PRO A 237 -9.13 8.31 -6.96
N PRO A 238 -9.03 7.61 -5.80
CA PRO A 238 -9.43 8.18 -4.52
C PRO A 238 -8.58 9.38 -4.08
N LEU A 239 -7.36 9.49 -4.58
CA LEU A 239 -6.39 10.54 -4.22
C LEU A 239 -6.15 11.56 -5.34
N ALA A 240 -7.05 11.69 -6.32
CA ALA A 240 -6.89 12.65 -7.44
C ALA A 240 -6.67 14.09 -6.93
N ASP A 241 -7.50 14.57 -5.97
CA ASP A 241 -7.36 15.92 -5.42
C ASP A 241 -5.99 16.13 -4.75
N VAL A 242 -5.50 15.11 -4.02
CA VAL A 242 -4.19 15.14 -3.37
C VAL A 242 -3.06 15.16 -4.41
N ALA A 243 -3.24 14.48 -5.55
CA ALA A 243 -2.30 14.51 -6.66
C ALA A 243 -2.19 15.90 -7.29
N TYR A 244 -3.31 16.62 -7.45
CA TYR A 244 -3.27 18.03 -7.91
C TYR A 244 -2.50 18.93 -6.96
N LEU A 245 -2.66 18.74 -5.64
CA LEU A 245 -1.86 19.48 -4.65
C LEU A 245 -0.38 19.13 -4.73
N ASN A 246 -0.05 17.86 -4.97
CA ASN A 246 1.34 17.43 -5.15
C ASN A 246 1.99 18.05 -6.41
N ILE A 247 1.25 18.20 -7.50
CA ILE A 247 1.73 18.92 -8.68
C ILE A 247 1.86 20.43 -8.39
N ALA A 248 0.94 21.03 -7.63
CA ALA A 248 1.07 22.43 -7.21
C ALA A 248 2.35 22.63 -6.37
N HIS A 249 2.62 21.72 -5.43
CA HIS A 249 3.86 21.70 -4.66
C HIS A 249 5.10 21.59 -5.58
N TYR A 250 5.09 20.65 -6.54
CA TYR A 250 6.18 20.48 -7.51
C TYR A 250 6.49 21.76 -8.28
N ARG A 251 5.45 22.46 -8.78
CA ARG A 251 5.60 23.73 -9.49
C ARG A 251 6.23 24.81 -8.61
N ARG A 252 5.73 24.97 -7.38
CA ARG A 252 6.24 25.98 -6.43
C ARG A 252 7.66 25.66 -5.96
N LEU A 253 7.98 24.39 -5.75
CA LEU A 253 9.34 23.97 -5.42
C LEU A 253 10.30 24.25 -6.57
N ALA A 254 9.90 23.99 -7.82
CA ALA A 254 10.70 24.31 -9.00
C ALA A 254 10.98 25.83 -9.12
N ASP A 255 9.96 26.66 -8.88
CA ASP A 255 10.10 28.12 -8.88
C ASP A 255 11.06 28.60 -7.79
N LEU A 256 10.94 28.06 -6.57
CA LEU A 256 11.82 28.40 -5.46
C LEU A 256 13.27 27.97 -5.73
N LEU A 257 13.50 26.74 -6.16
CA LEU A 257 14.84 26.24 -6.46
C LEU A 257 15.52 27.03 -7.58
N HIS A 258 14.78 27.39 -8.62
CA HIS A 258 15.28 28.20 -9.71
C HIS A 258 15.61 29.63 -9.24
N SER A 259 14.74 30.24 -8.47
CA SER A 259 14.95 31.57 -7.91
C SER A 259 16.15 31.61 -6.94
N LEU A 260 16.30 30.62 -6.07
CA LEU A 260 17.44 30.47 -5.18
C LEU A 260 18.75 30.26 -5.95
N HIS A 261 18.71 29.48 -7.04
CA HIS A 261 19.87 29.27 -7.90
C HIS A 261 20.36 30.58 -8.53
N ILE A 262 19.44 31.40 -9.05
CA ILE A 262 19.75 32.71 -9.60
C ILE A 262 20.26 33.65 -8.51
N ALA A 263 19.58 33.69 -7.36
CA ALA A 263 19.94 34.55 -6.24
C ALA A 263 21.33 34.23 -5.66
N ALA A 264 21.70 32.93 -5.62
CA ALA A 264 22.99 32.51 -5.13
C ALA A 264 24.17 32.97 -6.00
N ILE A 265 23.93 33.22 -7.29
CA ILE A 265 24.94 33.72 -8.20
C ILE A 265 25.12 35.24 -8.00
N GLY A 266 24.06 35.98 -7.57
CA GLY A 266 24.04 37.43 -7.49
C GLY A 266 24.08 38.10 -8.86
N LEU A 267 23.70 39.37 -8.92
CA LEU A 267 23.82 40.19 -10.13
C LEU A 267 24.88 41.27 -9.91
N LEU A 268 26.00 41.14 -10.63
CA LEU A 268 27.00 42.22 -10.62
C LEU A 268 26.53 43.36 -11.52
N VAL A 269 26.28 44.49 -10.94
CA VAL A 269 25.93 45.74 -11.66
C VAL A 269 27.16 46.61 -11.79
N LEU A 270 27.43 47.06 -13.02
CA LEU A 270 28.51 47.98 -13.35
C LEU A 270 27.87 49.29 -13.85
N GLU A 271 28.09 50.40 -13.15
CA GLU A 271 27.67 51.74 -13.60
C GLU A 271 28.81 52.40 -14.34
N ASP A 272 28.52 53.12 -15.45
CA ASP A 272 29.49 53.78 -16.30
C ASP A 272 30.57 52.87 -16.93
N TYR A 273 30.21 51.64 -17.30
CA TYR A 273 31.07 50.68 -17.95
C TYR A 273 30.98 50.82 -19.48
N ASP A 274 32.13 51.07 -20.14
CA ASP A 274 32.22 51.30 -21.60
C ASP A 274 32.16 50.04 -22.46
N GLY A 275 32.07 48.89 -21.86
CA GLY A 275 31.85 47.59 -22.57
C GLY A 275 33.05 46.99 -23.26
N THR A 276 34.23 47.55 -23.10
CA THR A 276 35.40 47.09 -23.87
C THR A 276 36.10 45.83 -23.36
N GLU A 277 35.92 45.46 -22.10
CA GLU A 277 36.43 44.20 -21.55
C GLU A 277 35.62 43.74 -20.35
N GLY A 278 34.57 42.93 -20.57
CA GLY A 278 33.79 42.33 -19.49
C GLY A 278 33.72 40.83 -19.60
N VAL A 279 34.52 40.14 -18.82
CA VAL A 279 34.36 38.68 -18.63
C VAL A 279 33.67 38.52 -17.27
N THR A 280 32.41 38.07 -17.28
CA THR A 280 31.66 37.73 -16.08
C THR A 280 31.86 36.25 -15.75
N GLY A 281 32.49 35.98 -14.60
CA GLY A 281 32.66 34.61 -14.07
C GLY A 281 33.20 34.66 -12.64
N LEU A 282 32.95 33.64 -11.87
CA LEU A 282 33.28 33.55 -10.43
C LEU A 282 34.78 33.72 -10.12
N ASN A 283 35.66 33.62 -11.11
CA ASN A 283 37.13 33.67 -10.95
C ASN A 283 37.81 34.79 -11.74
N TYR A 284 37.08 35.82 -12.21
CA TYR A 284 37.67 36.89 -13.02
C TYR A 284 37.63 38.23 -12.27
N ALA A 285 38.77 38.91 -12.25
CA ALA A 285 38.86 40.28 -11.79
C ALA A 285 38.41 41.22 -12.92
N ILE A 286 37.47 42.13 -12.61
CA ILE A 286 36.99 43.15 -13.54
C ILE A 286 37.88 44.35 -13.43
N ARG A 287 38.45 44.80 -14.56
CA ARG A 287 39.16 46.07 -14.64
C ARG A 287 38.17 47.19 -14.83
N MET A 288 38.15 48.20 -13.95
CA MET A 288 37.19 49.30 -13.96
C MET A 288 37.86 50.63 -14.24
N ASN A 289 37.15 51.52 -14.93
CA ASN A 289 37.57 52.92 -15.11
C ASN A 289 37.47 53.68 -13.78
N PRO A 290 38.18 54.82 -13.60
CA PRO A 290 38.22 55.50 -12.33
C PRO A 290 36.84 55.98 -11.74
N ASN A 291 35.81 56.09 -12.58
CA ASN A 291 34.47 56.49 -12.20
C ASN A 291 33.45 55.36 -12.16
N THR A 292 33.86 54.16 -12.53
CA THR A 292 32.98 52.98 -12.57
C THR A 292 32.67 52.51 -11.15
N LYS A 293 31.41 52.25 -10.87
CA LYS A 293 30.98 51.59 -9.62
C LYS A 293 30.55 50.18 -9.94
N ALA A 294 30.98 49.24 -9.10
CA ALA A 294 30.54 47.86 -9.14
C ALA A 294 29.92 47.49 -7.81
N TYR A 295 28.73 46.91 -7.85
CA TYR A 295 28.06 46.37 -6.66
C TYR A 295 27.24 45.16 -7.01
N TRP A 296 27.09 44.29 -6.02
CA TRP A 296 26.22 43.15 -6.14
C TRP A 296 24.81 43.52 -5.75
N VAL A 297 23.86 43.15 -6.57
CA VAL A 297 22.44 43.22 -6.24
C VAL A 297 22.01 41.82 -5.83
N GLU A 298 21.61 41.70 -4.58
CA GLU A 298 21.06 40.50 -4.01
C GLU A 298 19.54 40.60 -4.00
N CYS A 299 18.86 39.45 -4.15
CA CYS A 299 17.40 39.38 -4.02
C CYS A 299 16.98 39.52 -2.56
N ASP A 300 15.83 40.16 -2.33
CA ASP A 300 15.27 40.30 -0.99
C ASP A 300 14.85 38.89 -0.45
N ALA A 301 15.44 38.50 0.68
CA ALA A 301 15.20 37.23 1.33
C ALA A 301 13.74 37.03 1.77
N GLY A 302 12.96 38.09 1.95
CA GLY A 302 11.57 38.01 2.39
C GLY A 302 10.67 37.24 1.44
N SER A 303 10.90 37.33 0.14
CA SER A 303 10.12 36.60 -0.86
C SER A 303 10.37 35.08 -0.82
N PHE A 304 11.59 34.65 -0.48
CA PHE A 304 11.93 33.22 -0.36
C PHE A 304 11.31 32.58 0.89
N VAL A 305 11.27 33.35 1.99
CA VAL A 305 10.61 32.90 3.23
C VAL A 305 9.12 32.65 2.98
N ALA A 306 8.43 33.60 2.33
CA ALA A 306 7.02 33.42 2.00
C ALA A 306 6.75 32.23 1.06
N GLN A 307 7.66 31.95 0.12
CA GLN A 307 7.55 30.77 -0.75
C GLN A 307 7.80 29.47 0.03
N ALA A 308 8.76 29.44 0.95
CA ALA A 308 9.01 28.29 1.82
C ALA A 308 7.81 28.00 2.74
N GLU A 309 7.23 29.03 3.36
CA GLU A 309 6.01 28.91 4.17
C GLU A 309 4.82 28.35 3.36
N LEU A 310 4.68 28.77 2.09
CA LEU A 310 3.66 28.21 1.20
C LEU A 310 3.90 26.72 0.92
N LEU A 311 5.15 26.29 0.71
CA LEU A 311 5.50 24.90 0.52
C LEU A 311 5.18 24.07 1.77
N ASP A 312 5.57 24.51 2.95
CA ASP A 312 5.25 23.85 4.23
C ASP A 312 3.72 23.71 4.41
N ARG A 313 2.97 24.75 4.03
CA ARG A 313 1.51 24.70 4.07
C ARG A 313 0.94 23.65 3.11
N LEU A 314 1.43 23.58 1.86
CA LEU A 314 1.02 22.59 0.88
C LEU A 314 1.36 21.16 1.34
N GLU A 315 2.53 20.94 1.93
CA GLU A 315 2.92 19.63 2.49
C GLU A 315 1.98 19.17 3.60
N ASN A 316 1.64 20.08 4.51
CA ASN A 316 0.68 19.83 5.58
C ASN A 316 -0.71 19.52 5.02
N GLU A 317 -1.16 20.25 4.00
CA GLU A 317 -2.46 20.06 3.37
C GLU A 317 -2.53 18.72 2.61
N ILE A 318 -1.49 18.34 1.85
CA ILE A 318 -1.36 17.05 1.20
C ILE A 318 -1.44 15.92 2.23
N SER A 319 -0.69 16.04 3.31
CA SER A 319 -0.66 15.03 4.37
C SER A 319 -2.02 14.91 5.06
N HIS A 320 -2.63 16.02 5.41
CA HIS A 320 -3.94 16.06 6.07
C HIS A 320 -5.05 15.47 5.20
N LEU A 321 -5.17 15.93 3.95
CA LEU A 321 -6.19 15.42 3.02
C LEU A 321 -5.97 13.94 2.67
N GLY A 322 -4.71 13.55 2.43
CA GLY A 322 -4.38 12.17 2.11
C GLY A 322 -4.73 11.20 3.23
N ILE A 323 -4.37 11.54 4.47
CA ILE A 323 -4.70 10.73 5.65
C ILE A 323 -6.20 10.73 5.90
N THR A 324 -6.86 11.88 5.82
CA THR A 324 -8.31 11.99 6.01
C THR A 324 -9.07 11.15 4.98
N LYS A 325 -8.68 11.16 3.71
CA LYS A 325 -9.33 10.35 2.67
C LYS A 325 -9.09 8.86 2.85
N LEU A 326 -7.87 8.43 3.15
CA LEU A 326 -7.53 7.01 3.28
C LEU A 326 -7.98 6.41 4.60
N LEU A 327 -7.77 7.14 5.70
CA LEU A 327 -8.00 6.65 7.06
C LEU A 327 -9.19 7.31 7.75
N GLY A 328 -9.85 8.32 7.14
CA GLY A 328 -10.97 9.06 7.71
C GLY A 328 -10.65 9.85 8.99
N GLN A 329 -9.38 9.94 9.38
CA GLN A 329 -8.97 10.60 10.61
C GLN A 329 -8.87 12.13 10.45
N LYS A 330 -9.46 12.88 11.37
CA LYS A 330 -9.24 14.31 11.48
C LYS A 330 -7.98 14.59 12.32
N PHE A 331 -7.09 15.42 11.80
CA PHE A 331 -5.81 15.79 12.45
C PHE A 331 -5.97 16.83 13.59
N VAL A 332 -7.15 16.96 14.18
CA VAL A 332 -7.37 17.89 15.31
C VAL A 332 -7.04 17.16 16.61
N ALA A 333 -6.27 17.80 17.48
CA ALA A 333 -5.93 17.27 18.80
C ALA A 333 -7.19 17.25 19.69
N GLU A 334 -7.94 16.17 19.59
CA GLU A 334 -9.13 15.88 20.40
C GLU A 334 -8.80 14.90 21.52
N SER A 335 -9.68 14.82 22.51
CA SER A 335 -9.52 13.88 23.63
C SER A 335 -9.45 12.42 23.17
N ALA A 336 -8.87 11.54 23.98
CA ALA A 336 -8.71 10.11 23.65
C ALA A 336 -10.03 9.42 23.25
N ASP A 337 -11.16 9.87 23.78
CA ASP A 337 -12.49 9.32 23.45
C ASP A 337 -13.00 9.81 22.10
N ALA A 338 -12.71 11.06 21.70
CA ALA A 338 -13.03 11.57 20.38
C ALA A 338 -12.19 10.88 19.30
N LYS A 339 -10.91 10.56 19.59
CA LYS A 339 -10.07 9.74 18.72
C LYS A 339 -10.64 8.34 18.48
N ARG A 340 -11.24 7.71 19.49
CA ARG A 340 -11.89 6.39 19.34
C ARG A 340 -13.11 6.43 18.44
N ILE A 341 -13.94 7.50 18.54
CA ILE A 341 -15.12 7.67 17.69
C ILE A 341 -14.72 7.97 16.24
N ASP A 342 -13.71 8.81 16.04
CA ASP A 342 -13.17 9.09 14.71
C ASP A 342 -12.51 7.86 14.08
N GLN A 343 -11.82 7.03 14.84
CA GLN A 343 -11.25 5.77 14.36
C GLN A 343 -12.33 4.79 13.88
N GLN A 344 -13.49 4.73 14.52
CA GLN A 344 -14.62 3.91 14.06
C GLN A 344 -15.25 4.41 12.75
N GLN A 345 -15.21 5.72 12.46
CA GLN A 345 -15.64 6.32 11.19
C GLN A 345 -14.53 6.26 10.11
N ALA A 346 -13.29 6.17 10.53
CA ALA A 346 -12.09 6.19 9.69
C ALA A 346 -11.90 4.95 8.80
N ASN A 347 -12.64 3.89 9.06
CA ASN A 347 -12.47 2.60 8.38
C ASN A 347 -13.05 2.52 6.95
N CYS A 348 -13.47 3.64 6.31
CA CYS A 348 -14.28 3.50 5.11
C CYS A 348 -13.52 3.07 3.86
N VAL A 349 -12.51 3.81 3.41
CA VAL A 349 -11.86 3.50 2.11
C VAL A 349 -10.90 2.32 2.24
N LEU A 350 -10.06 2.34 3.26
CA LEU A 350 -9.03 1.31 3.44
C LEU A 350 -9.64 -0.05 3.79
N ALA A 351 -10.64 -0.08 4.66
CA ALA A 351 -11.36 -1.32 4.99
C ALA A 351 -12.15 -1.87 3.80
N THR A 352 -12.75 -0.98 3.00
CA THR A 352 -13.43 -1.39 1.76
C THR A 352 -12.43 -1.96 0.77
N ALA A 353 -11.28 -1.32 0.56
CA ALA A 353 -10.23 -1.80 -0.32
C ALA A 353 -9.66 -3.16 0.15
N ALA A 354 -9.49 -3.35 1.46
CA ALA A 354 -9.05 -4.63 2.04
C ALA A 354 -10.05 -5.76 1.79
N ARG A 355 -11.36 -5.49 1.98
CA ARG A 355 -12.42 -6.48 1.67
C ARG A 355 -12.45 -6.81 0.19
N GLN A 356 -12.39 -5.80 -0.66
CA GLN A 356 -12.36 -6.01 -2.11
C GLN A 356 -11.12 -6.80 -2.55
N LEU A 357 -9.96 -6.56 -1.93
CA LEU A 357 -8.76 -7.35 -2.17
C LEU A 357 -8.96 -8.81 -1.73
N GLN A 358 -9.55 -9.04 -0.55
CA GLN A 358 -9.85 -10.39 -0.06
C GLN A 358 -10.80 -11.13 -0.99
N ASP A 359 -11.90 -10.48 -1.40
CA ASP A 359 -12.89 -11.08 -2.31
C ASP A 359 -12.27 -11.39 -3.67
N ALA A 360 -11.44 -10.48 -4.19
CA ALA A 360 -10.72 -10.67 -5.44
C ALA A 360 -9.70 -11.81 -5.37
N MET A 361 -8.94 -11.92 -4.27
CA MET A 361 -8.02 -13.04 -4.08
C MET A 361 -8.77 -14.38 -4.01
N ASN A 362 -9.89 -14.43 -3.29
CA ASN A 362 -10.73 -15.63 -3.24
C ASN A 362 -11.26 -16.04 -4.61
N GLU A 363 -11.68 -15.06 -5.43
CA GLU A 363 -12.13 -15.34 -6.80
C GLU A 363 -10.97 -15.79 -7.69
N ALA A 364 -9.77 -15.20 -7.55
CA ALA A 364 -8.58 -15.63 -8.26
C ALA A 364 -8.16 -17.05 -7.90
N PHE A 365 -8.21 -17.41 -6.60
CA PHE A 365 -7.96 -18.79 -6.15
C PHE A 365 -8.99 -19.77 -6.68
N ARG A 366 -10.28 -19.38 -6.73
CA ARG A 366 -11.33 -20.22 -7.32
C ARG A 366 -11.00 -20.55 -8.78
N MET A 367 -10.67 -19.54 -9.59
CA MET A 367 -10.29 -19.73 -11.00
C MET A 367 -9.01 -20.56 -11.14
N ALA A 368 -8.00 -20.30 -10.32
CA ALA A 368 -6.76 -21.05 -10.32
C ALA A 368 -6.97 -22.53 -9.91
N GLY A 369 -7.89 -22.77 -8.96
CA GLY A 369 -8.32 -24.13 -8.57
C GLY A 369 -9.01 -24.89 -9.71
N GLU A 370 -9.81 -24.18 -10.53
CA GLU A 370 -10.44 -24.78 -11.73
C GLU A 370 -9.39 -25.21 -12.76
N TYR A 371 -8.31 -24.43 -12.97
CA TYR A 371 -7.21 -24.82 -13.85
C TYR A 371 -6.47 -26.06 -13.36
N ARG A 372 -6.19 -26.14 -12.06
CA ARG A 372 -5.40 -27.25 -11.48
C ARG A 372 -6.26 -28.45 -11.11
N GLY A 373 -7.56 -28.29 -10.96
CA GLY A 373 -8.47 -29.34 -10.51
C GLY A 373 -8.34 -29.67 -9.01
N VAL A 374 -7.94 -28.69 -8.18
CA VAL A 374 -7.80 -28.82 -6.71
C VAL A 374 -8.71 -27.83 -5.98
N GLU A 375 -9.03 -28.18 -4.74
CA GLU A 375 -9.85 -27.29 -3.89
C GLU A 375 -9.09 -25.98 -3.59
N PRO A 376 -9.69 -24.79 -3.86
CA PRO A 376 -9.07 -23.53 -3.59
C PRO A 376 -9.08 -23.21 -2.10
N PRO A 377 -8.06 -22.51 -1.57
CA PRO A 377 -8.04 -22.01 -0.23
C PRO A 377 -8.93 -20.77 -0.11
N LYS A 378 -9.28 -20.41 1.12
CA LYS A 378 -9.90 -19.15 1.44
C LYS A 378 -8.84 -18.16 1.97
N ALA A 379 -8.60 -17.09 1.25
CA ALA A 379 -7.74 -16.01 1.70
C ALA A 379 -8.45 -15.16 2.76
N ILE A 380 -7.75 -14.87 3.85
CA ILE A 380 -8.21 -13.98 4.92
C ILE A 380 -7.20 -12.85 5.06
N ILE A 381 -7.69 -11.62 4.89
CA ILE A 381 -6.91 -10.40 5.07
C ILE A 381 -7.40 -9.70 6.34
N SER A 382 -6.46 -9.31 7.20
CA SER A 382 -6.81 -8.59 8.41
C SER A 382 -7.50 -7.26 8.07
N GLN A 383 -8.65 -7.03 8.71
CA GLN A 383 -9.41 -5.77 8.58
C GLN A 383 -9.23 -4.88 9.80
N ASP A 384 -8.35 -5.29 10.70
CA ASP A 384 -8.03 -4.56 11.91
C ASP A 384 -6.84 -3.64 11.62
N PHE A 385 -7.15 -2.36 11.45
CA PHE A 385 -6.16 -1.29 11.20
C PHE A 385 -5.83 -0.51 12.48
N ASP A 386 -6.36 -0.95 13.63
CA ASP A 386 -6.09 -0.31 14.91
C ASP A 386 -4.64 -0.57 15.34
N PHE A 387 -3.90 0.50 15.54
CA PHE A 387 -2.56 0.49 16.13
C PHE A 387 -2.61 0.25 17.65
N TYR A 388 -3.64 -0.42 18.14
CA TYR A 388 -3.78 -0.66 19.57
C TYR A 388 -2.84 -1.82 19.96
N ARG A 389 -1.60 -1.49 20.26
CA ARG A 389 -0.77 -2.41 21.05
C ARG A 389 -1.34 -2.47 22.44
N LEU A 390 -1.73 -3.65 22.89
CA LEU A 390 -2.04 -3.90 24.28
C LEU A 390 -0.85 -3.46 25.14
N LEU A 391 -1.05 -2.51 26.04
CA LEU A 391 -0.06 -2.14 27.02
C LEU A 391 -0.02 -3.22 28.11
N GLY A 392 1.09 -3.33 28.83
CA GLY A 392 1.21 -4.32 29.93
C GLY A 392 0.11 -4.21 30.98
N GLN A 393 -0.46 -3.01 31.17
CA GLN A 393 -1.62 -2.77 32.03
C GLN A 393 -2.91 -3.41 31.49
N ASP A 394 -3.15 -3.35 30.18
CA ASP A 394 -4.33 -3.95 29.55
C ASP A 394 -4.28 -5.48 29.65
N VAL A 395 -3.09 -6.07 29.49
CA VAL A 395 -2.86 -7.51 29.65
C VAL A 395 -3.12 -7.96 31.09
N SER A 396 -2.69 -7.19 32.08
CA SER A 396 -2.97 -7.53 33.50
C SER A 396 -4.47 -7.50 33.80
N VAL A 397 -5.20 -6.50 33.29
CA VAL A 397 -6.65 -6.42 33.43
C VAL A 397 -7.35 -7.59 32.75
N LEU A 398 -6.91 -7.96 31.53
CA LEU A 398 -7.45 -9.11 30.81
C LEU A 398 -7.18 -10.44 31.54
N SER A 399 -5.99 -10.60 32.12
CA SER A 399 -5.66 -11.77 32.97
C SER A 399 -6.55 -11.84 34.21
N ASP A 400 -6.78 -10.72 34.89
CA ASP A 400 -7.68 -10.63 36.06
C ASP A 400 -9.14 -11.00 35.69
N LEU A 401 -9.59 -10.62 34.50
CA LEU A 401 -10.92 -10.97 34.00
C LEU A 401 -11.03 -12.48 33.66
N GLU A 402 -9.95 -13.09 33.16
CA GLU A 402 -9.88 -14.54 32.94
C GLU A 402 -9.90 -15.31 34.27
N GLU A 403 -9.10 -14.89 35.26
CA GLU A 403 -9.11 -15.50 36.59
C GLU A 403 -10.46 -15.41 37.30
N LYS A 404 -11.19 -14.31 37.07
CA LYS A 404 -12.58 -14.13 37.57
C LYS A 404 -13.63 -14.89 36.76
N GLY A 405 -13.24 -15.59 35.70
CA GLY A 405 -14.13 -16.36 34.84
C GLY A 405 -15.07 -15.50 33.97
N GLN A 406 -14.77 -14.20 33.80
CA GLN A 406 -15.57 -13.30 32.97
C GLN A 406 -15.26 -13.41 31.48
N ILE A 407 -14.06 -13.85 31.14
CA ILE A 407 -13.64 -14.16 29.78
C ILE A 407 -13.01 -15.57 29.75
N THR A 408 -13.14 -16.22 28.58
CA THR A 408 -12.53 -17.54 28.40
C THR A 408 -11.05 -17.42 28.06
N THR A 409 -10.24 -18.42 28.44
CA THR A 409 -8.82 -18.49 28.07
C THR A 409 -8.62 -18.37 26.54
N GLU A 410 -9.55 -18.93 25.74
CA GLU A 410 -9.50 -18.85 24.30
C GLU A 410 -9.71 -17.40 23.78
N LEU A 411 -10.62 -16.66 24.39
CA LEU A 411 -10.87 -15.26 24.07
C LEU A 411 -9.69 -14.39 24.49
N LEU A 412 -9.13 -14.61 25.68
CA LEU A 412 -7.93 -13.92 26.13
C LEU A 412 -6.77 -14.08 25.14
N HIS A 413 -6.47 -15.32 24.72
CA HIS A 413 -5.38 -15.57 23.77
C HIS A 413 -5.64 -14.96 22.39
N LYS A 414 -6.90 -14.98 21.92
CA LYS A 414 -7.27 -14.26 20.68
C LYS A 414 -7.04 -12.76 20.79
N ILE A 415 -7.41 -12.15 21.91
CA ILE A 415 -7.19 -10.71 22.16
C ILE A 415 -5.67 -10.41 22.23
N MET A 416 -4.88 -11.27 22.90
CA MET A 416 -3.42 -11.12 22.97
C MET A 416 -2.74 -11.30 21.60
N PHE A 417 -3.24 -12.22 20.78
CA PHE A 417 -2.78 -12.41 19.41
C PHE A 417 -3.10 -11.20 18.53
N HIS A 418 -4.35 -10.70 18.59
CA HIS A 418 -4.74 -9.48 17.88
C HIS A 418 -4.02 -8.23 18.39
N GLY A 419 -3.69 -8.17 19.67
CA GLY A 419 -2.93 -7.09 20.30
C GLY A 419 -1.41 -7.17 20.15
N GLU A 420 -0.89 -8.08 19.31
CA GLU A 420 0.56 -8.27 19.03
C GLU A 420 1.42 -8.63 20.26
N TRP A 421 0.80 -9.24 21.28
CA TRP A 421 1.54 -9.80 22.42
C TRP A 421 2.06 -11.20 22.15
N ILE A 422 1.37 -11.95 21.29
CA ILE A 422 1.79 -13.28 20.83
C ILE A 422 2.32 -13.13 19.41
N PRO A 423 3.55 -13.56 19.11
CA PRO A 423 4.12 -13.52 17.76
C PRO A 423 3.28 -14.33 16.75
N GLU A 424 3.29 -13.91 15.49
CA GLU A 424 2.51 -14.53 14.41
C GLU A 424 2.98 -15.94 14.03
N ASP A 425 4.22 -16.30 14.36
CA ASP A 425 4.83 -17.61 14.13
C ASP A 425 4.36 -18.70 15.11
N VAL A 426 3.57 -18.32 16.11
CA VAL A 426 3.06 -19.25 17.13
C VAL A 426 1.67 -19.75 16.72
N ASP A 427 1.55 -21.07 16.50
CA ASP A 427 0.24 -21.69 16.28
C ASP A 427 -0.64 -21.56 17.53
N LEU A 428 -1.69 -20.75 17.40
CA LEU A 428 -2.64 -20.49 18.48
C LEU A 428 -3.31 -21.78 19.01
N LYS A 429 -3.54 -22.78 18.10
CA LYS A 429 -4.16 -24.06 18.49
C LYS A 429 -3.19 -24.90 19.35
N GLU A 430 -1.93 -24.91 18.98
CA GLU A 430 -0.88 -25.62 19.74
C GLU A 430 -0.66 -24.96 21.10
N LEU A 431 -0.59 -23.63 21.12
CA LEU A 431 -0.46 -22.86 22.35
C LEU A 431 -1.64 -23.11 23.32
N LEU A 432 -2.87 -23.08 22.81
CA LEU A 432 -4.07 -23.39 23.61
C LEU A 432 -4.09 -24.83 24.14
N ALA A 433 -3.63 -25.79 23.35
CA ALA A 433 -3.52 -27.19 23.77
C ALA A 433 -2.48 -27.35 24.88
N ASN A 434 -1.35 -26.68 24.78
CA ASN A 434 -0.29 -26.69 25.80
C ASN A 434 -0.75 -26.00 27.09
N VAL A 435 -1.44 -24.85 27.02
CA VAL A 435 -2.01 -24.16 28.18
C VAL A 435 -3.05 -25.04 28.89
N LYS A 436 -3.93 -25.75 28.15
CA LYS A 436 -4.91 -26.69 28.71
C LYS A 436 -4.20 -27.83 29.46
N LYS A 437 -3.16 -28.42 28.89
CA LYS A 437 -2.35 -29.46 29.56
C LYS A 437 -1.73 -28.96 30.85
N LEU A 438 -1.08 -27.80 30.82
CA LEU A 438 -0.46 -27.20 32.01
C LEU A 438 -1.48 -26.89 33.12
N LYS A 439 -2.67 -26.38 32.77
CA LYS A 439 -3.75 -26.14 33.75
C LYS A 439 -4.28 -27.45 34.37
N GLU A 440 -4.36 -28.53 33.59
CA GLU A 440 -4.78 -29.85 34.09
C GLU A 440 -3.71 -30.47 35.00
N GLU A 441 -2.43 -30.35 34.65
CA GLU A 441 -1.30 -30.80 35.47
C GLU A 441 -1.23 -30.03 36.78
N ALA A 442 -1.31 -28.69 36.78
CA ALA A 442 -1.36 -27.87 37.96
C ALA A 442 -2.56 -28.22 38.85
N LYS A 443 -3.74 -28.49 38.27
CA LYS A 443 -4.90 -28.93 39.06
C LYS A 443 -4.73 -30.30 39.68
N LYS A 444 -4.05 -31.23 38.99
CA LYS A 444 -3.68 -32.53 39.59
C LYS A 444 -2.71 -32.37 40.74
N GLU A 445 -1.66 -31.58 40.58
CA GLU A 445 -0.69 -31.34 41.63
C GLU A 445 -1.34 -30.69 42.88
N MET A 446 -2.22 -29.70 42.68
CA MET A 446 -2.99 -29.10 43.77
C MET A 446 -3.89 -30.12 44.49
N MET A 447 -4.55 -31.02 43.75
CA MET A 447 -5.38 -32.08 44.32
C MET A 447 -4.54 -33.12 45.11
N ASP A 448 -3.33 -33.46 44.62
CA ASP A 448 -2.43 -34.40 45.27
C ASP A 448 -1.80 -33.77 46.50
N GLN A 449 -1.45 -32.49 46.46
CA GLN A 449 -1.00 -31.72 47.67
C GLN A 449 -2.14 -31.60 48.70
N ALA A 450 -3.37 -31.33 48.27
CA ALA A 450 -4.51 -31.28 49.18
C ALA A 450 -4.83 -32.64 49.79
N ARG A 451 -4.67 -33.73 49.04
CA ARG A 451 -4.78 -35.11 49.57
C ARG A 451 -3.67 -35.45 50.57
N ALA A 452 -2.43 -35.07 50.27
CA ALA A 452 -1.28 -35.26 51.20
C ALA A 452 -1.45 -34.45 52.49
N ALA A 453 -1.95 -33.22 52.40
CA ALA A 453 -2.24 -32.37 53.56
C ALA A 453 -3.42 -32.91 54.40
N ALA A 454 -4.43 -33.56 53.76
CA ALA A 454 -5.54 -34.19 54.47
C ALA A 454 -5.12 -35.47 55.23
N GLN A 455 -4.08 -36.19 54.77
CA GLN A 455 -3.54 -37.39 55.44
C GLN A 455 -2.61 -37.08 56.64
N VAL A 456 -2.15 -35.83 56.79
CA VAL A 456 -1.25 -35.40 57.87
C VAL A 456 -2.02 -34.80 59.06
N ARG A 457 -3.35 -34.86 59.14
CA ARG A 457 -4.10 -34.44 60.34
C ARG A 457 -3.93 -35.50 61.44
N PRO A 458 -3.23 -35.18 62.54
CA PRO A 458 -3.19 -36.06 63.72
C PRO A 458 -4.59 -36.14 64.37
N ALA A 459 -4.97 -37.32 64.78
CA ALA A 459 -6.19 -37.55 65.55
C ALA A 459 -6.23 -36.67 66.79
N ALA A 460 -7.21 -35.82 66.91
CA ALA A 460 -7.47 -34.99 68.08
C ALA A 460 -7.80 -35.87 69.27
N GLY A 461 -6.85 -35.96 70.23
CA GLY A 461 -7.09 -36.49 71.56
C GLY A 461 -8.00 -35.59 72.38
N SER A 462 -8.88 -36.23 73.09
CA SER A 462 -9.95 -35.77 73.99
C SER A 462 -9.55 -34.66 74.98
N ALA A 463 -10.51 -33.84 75.31
CA ALA A 463 -10.61 -32.72 76.22
C ALA A 463 -10.09 -32.99 77.69
N PRO A 464 -9.91 -31.94 78.54
CA PRO A 464 -11.05 -31.55 79.37
C PRO A 464 -11.25 -30.04 79.56
N ALA A 465 -12.50 -29.71 79.93
CA ALA A 465 -13.01 -28.39 80.28
C ALA A 465 -12.46 -27.82 81.57
N LYS A 466 -12.28 -26.50 81.68
CA LYS A 466 -12.64 -25.64 82.87
C LYS A 466 -12.44 -24.18 82.56
N SER A 467 -13.53 -23.47 82.61
CA SER A 467 -14.07 -22.43 83.50
C SER A 467 -13.51 -21.01 83.33
N ALA A 468 -14.37 -20.18 82.86
CA ALA A 468 -14.83 -18.84 83.32
C ALA A 468 -13.79 -17.80 83.77
N SER A 469 -13.81 -16.66 83.17
CA SER A 469 -14.09 -15.29 83.68
C SER A 469 -13.60 -14.28 82.62
N GLY A 470 -14.42 -13.42 82.05
CA GLY A 470 -14.78 -12.16 82.66
C GLY A 470 -13.87 -11.06 82.12
N GLY A 471 -14.36 -10.19 81.23
CA GLY A 471 -13.68 -8.95 80.93
C GLY A 471 -14.01 -8.35 79.56
N ASN A 472 -15.03 -7.57 79.55
CA ASN A 472 -15.49 -6.70 78.46
C ASN A 472 -14.74 -5.35 78.51
N PRO A 473 -14.97 -4.38 77.71
CA PRO A 473 -14.34 -4.08 76.44
C PRO A 473 -13.60 -2.72 76.47
N ARG A 474 -12.87 -2.39 75.43
CA ARG A 474 -12.67 -0.97 75.08
C ARG A 474 -12.55 -0.78 73.57
N ARG A 475 -13.50 0.04 73.10
CA ARG A 475 -13.40 0.79 71.87
C ARG A 475 -12.20 1.71 71.86
N LEU A 476 -11.59 1.85 70.75
CA LEU A 476 -10.99 3.12 70.33
C LEU A 476 -11.10 3.26 68.84
N SER A 477 -11.91 4.24 68.49
CA SER A 477 -11.99 4.92 67.20
C SER A 477 -10.80 5.87 67.02
N VAL A 478 -10.50 6.22 65.80
CA VAL A 478 -9.94 7.44 65.18
C VAL A 478 -9.11 6.96 64.01
N GLY A 479 -9.32 7.25 62.70
CA GLY A 479 -9.72 8.53 62.10
C GLY A 479 -8.49 9.08 61.37
N LEU A 480 -8.46 8.96 60.12
CA LEU A 480 -8.13 9.91 59.04
C LEU A 480 -7.92 9.17 57.73
#